data_d73dd82397b44cc146345d410bab4065
#
_entry.id   d73dd82397b44cc146345d410bab4065
#
_cell.length_a   1.000
_cell.length_b   1.000
_cell.length_c   1.000
_cell.angle_alpha   90.00
_cell.angle_beta   90.00
_cell.angle_gamma   90.00
#
_symmetry.space_group_name_H-M   'P 1'
#
loop_
_entity.id
_entity.type
_entity.pdbx_description
1 polymer ?
#
loop_
_entity_poly.entity_id
_entity_poly.type
_entity_poly.pdbx_seq_one_letter_code
_entity_poly.pdbx_strand_id
1 'polypeptide(L)' 'MGYGVIEVQQSAIELVEFGVLKAKPNLDLSKRLYLIYQQLMEVLNIHNPSELAVEHPFVDKNVR' A
#
# COMPACT_ATOMS: atom_id res chain seq x y z
N MET A 1 3.58 1.48 6.15
CA MET A 1 3.40 1.57 4.71
C MET A 1 2.03 2.15 4.41
N GLY A 2 2.01 3.23 3.64
CA GLY A 2 0.74 3.87 3.32
C GLY A 2 0.18 3.43 1.99
N TYR A 3 -1.12 3.54 1.81
CA TYR A 3 -1.75 3.22 0.55
C TYR A 3 -2.91 4.17 0.28
N GLY A 4 -3.27 4.28 -0.97
CA GLY A 4 -4.45 5.04 -1.38
C GLY A 4 -5.14 4.35 -2.54
N VAL A 5 -6.45 4.44 -2.55
CA VAL A 5 -7.28 3.91 -3.63
C VAL A 5 -8.00 5.08 -4.26
N ILE A 6 -7.83 5.23 -5.56
CA ILE A 6 -8.45 6.32 -6.29
C ILE A 6 -9.28 5.76 -7.43
N GLU A 7 -10.23 6.54 -7.86
CA GLU A 7 -11.03 6.21 -9.02
C GLU A 7 -10.87 7.32 -10.05
N VAL A 8 -10.59 6.94 -11.29
CA VAL A 8 -10.38 7.90 -12.36
C VAL A 8 -11.52 7.73 -13.37
N GLN A 9 -12.25 8.82 -13.61
CA GLN A 9 -13.34 8.84 -14.57
C GLN A 9 -13.16 10.04 -15.47
N GLN A 10 -12.86 9.78 -16.72
CA GLN A 10 -12.62 10.84 -17.69
C GLN A 10 -11.50 11.75 -17.19
N SER A 11 -11.83 12.98 -16.81
CA SER A 11 -10.81 13.91 -16.32
C SER A 11 -10.86 14.10 -14.81
N ALA A 12 -11.68 13.32 -14.11
CA ALA A 12 -11.84 13.48 -12.68
C ALA A 12 -11.14 12.36 -11.94
N ILE A 13 -10.51 12.71 -10.82
CA ILE A 13 -9.87 11.74 -9.94
C ILE A 13 -10.50 11.90 -8.57
N GLU A 14 -10.96 10.78 -8.02
CA GLU A 14 -11.61 10.78 -6.73
C GLU A 14 -10.88 9.84 -5.79
N LEU A 15 -10.61 10.31 -4.57
CA LEU A 15 -10.01 9.46 -3.55
C LEU A 15 -11.10 8.60 -2.92
N VAL A 16 -10.93 7.28 -3.04
CA VAL A 16 -11.90 6.34 -2.51
C VAL A 16 -11.57 5.96 -1.08
N GLU A 17 -10.30 5.66 -0.83
CA GLU A 17 -9.88 5.25 0.50
C GLU A 17 -8.38 5.44 0.62
N PHE A 18 -7.92 5.69 1.85
CA PHE A 18 -6.49 5.68 2.12
C PHE A 18 -6.28 5.12 3.51
N GLY A 19 -5.08 4.63 3.76
CA GLY A 19 -4.80 4.06 5.05
C GLY A 19 -3.34 3.66 5.19
N VAL A 20 -3.05 2.95 6.27
CA VAL A 20 -1.70 2.52 6.58
C VAL A 20 -1.72 1.02 6.85
N LEU A 21 -0.80 0.31 6.22
CA LEU A 21 -0.58 -1.10 6.46
C LEU A 21 0.50 -1.21 7.52
N LYS A 22 0.20 -1.92 8.61
CA LYS A 22 1.09 -1.95 9.76
C LYS A 22 1.42 -3.37 10.19
N ALA A 23 2.64 -3.52 10.68
CA ALA A 23 3.05 -4.73 11.38
C ALA A 23 3.94 -4.31 12.54
N LYS A 24 3.93 -5.10 13.60
CA LYS A 24 4.72 -4.76 14.78
C LYS A 24 6.20 -4.78 14.44
N PRO A 25 6.96 -3.78 14.89
CA PRO A 25 8.37 -3.69 14.52
C PRO A 25 9.26 -4.77 15.16
N ASN A 26 8.76 -5.41 16.21
CA ASN A 26 9.55 -6.45 16.90
C ASN A 26 9.40 -7.83 16.27
N LEU A 27 8.60 -7.95 15.21
CA LEU A 27 8.49 -9.22 14.50
C LEU A 27 9.64 -9.36 13.51
N ASP A 28 9.96 -10.61 13.15
CA ASP A 28 10.92 -10.85 12.09
C ASP A 28 10.49 -10.18 10.81
N LEU A 29 11.44 -9.91 9.95
CA LEU A 29 11.15 -9.28 8.67
C LEU A 29 10.15 -10.10 7.87
N SER A 30 10.32 -11.40 7.82
CA SER A 30 9.42 -12.25 7.02
C SER A 30 7.99 -12.21 7.55
N LYS A 31 7.82 -12.18 8.87
CA LYS A 31 6.49 -12.10 9.46
C LYS A 31 5.86 -10.74 9.22
N ARG A 32 6.66 -9.67 9.30
CA ARG A 32 6.14 -8.35 9.02
C ARG A 32 5.70 -8.22 7.58
N LEU A 33 6.49 -8.76 6.66
CA LEU A 33 6.12 -8.73 5.25
C LEU A 33 4.84 -9.52 5.00
N TYR A 34 4.70 -10.66 5.64
CA TYR A 34 3.51 -11.48 5.47
C TYR A 34 2.26 -10.75 5.95
N LEU A 35 2.34 -10.08 7.10
CA LEU A 35 1.19 -9.35 7.63
C LEU A 35 0.81 -8.18 6.75
N ILE A 36 1.81 -7.46 6.23
CA ILE A 36 1.55 -6.36 5.31
C ILE A 36 0.93 -6.89 4.03
N TYR A 37 1.45 -8.02 3.53
CA TYR A 37 0.90 -8.64 2.34
C TYR A 37 -0.56 -9.02 2.52
N GLN A 38 -0.91 -9.62 3.67
CA GLN A 38 -2.29 -9.98 3.93
C GLN A 38 -3.21 -8.78 3.96
N GLN A 39 -2.76 -7.70 4.60
CA GLN A 39 -3.55 -6.47 4.66
C GLN A 39 -3.72 -5.86 3.27
N LEU A 40 -2.66 -5.87 2.48
CA LEU A 40 -2.74 -5.37 1.12
C LEU A 40 -3.70 -6.18 0.28
N MET A 41 -3.67 -7.51 0.42
CA MET A 41 -4.57 -8.37 -0.32
C MET A 41 -6.03 -8.11 0.05
N GLU A 42 -6.31 -7.78 1.30
CA GLU A 42 -7.66 -7.42 1.71
C GLU A 42 -8.13 -6.15 1.00
N VAL A 43 -7.25 -5.15 0.94
CA VAL A 43 -7.59 -3.91 0.26
C VAL A 43 -7.86 -4.17 -1.22
N LEU A 44 -7.02 -4.98 -1.84
CA LEU A 44 -7.19 -5.30 -3.25
C LEU A 44 -8.47 -6.07 -3.52
N ASN A 45 -8.83 -6.97 -2.62
CA ASN A 45 -10.06 -7.76 -2.80
C ASN A 45 -11.30 -6.89 -2.61
N ILE A 46 -11.26 -5.95 -1.69
CA ILE A 46 -12.40 -5.08 -1.45
C ILE A 46 -12.61 -4.11 -2.61
N HIS A 47 -11.55 -3.51 -3.09
CA HIS A 47 -11.67 -2.46 -4.11
C HIS A 47 -11.47 -2.97 -5.52
N ASN A 48 -10.78 -4.09 -5.69
CA ASN A 48 -10.57 -4.74 -6.99
C ASN A 48 -10.09 -3.75 -8.05
N PRO A 49 -8.99 -3.03 -7.80
CA PRO A 49 -8.51 -2.02 -8.74
C PRO A 49 -7.97 -2.66 -10.01
N SER A 50 -8.02 -1.93 -11.10
CA SER A 50 -7.52 -2.42 -12.38
C SER A 50 -6.01 -2.23 -12.50
N GLU A 51 -5.42 -1.33 -11.73
CA GLU A 51 -3.99 -1.06 -11.80
C GLU A 51 -3.44 -0.82 -10.40
N LEU A 52 -2.17 -1.11 -10.23
CA LEU A 52 -1.49 -0.95 -8.97
C LEU A 52 -0.14 -0.30 -9.22
N ALA A 53 0.20 0.70 -8.42
CA ALA A 53 1.51 1.31 -8.46
C ALA A 53 2.18 1.17 -7.10
N VAL A 54 3.43 0.78 -7.09
CA VAL A 54 4.17 0.61 -5.85
C VAL A 54 5.41 1.49 -5.89
N GLU A 55 5.59 2.24 -4.83
CA GLU A 55 6.70 3.15 -4.73
C GLU A 55 7.82 2.52 -3.91
N HIS A 56 9.06 2.88 -4.24
CA HIS A 56 10.24 2.37 -3.56
C HIS A 56 10.55 3.29 -2.39
N PRO A 57 10.23 2.91 -1.16
CA PRO A 57 10.24 3.89 -0.07
C PRO A 57 11.61 4.19 0.50
N PHE A 58 12.65 3.46 0.17
CA PHE A 58 13.91 3.69 0.80
C PHE A 58 14.88 4.40 -0.01
N VAL A 59 14.46 5.02 -0.90
CA VAL A 59 15.40 5.68 -1.70
C VAL A 59 16.09 6.76 -0.98
N ASP A 60 16.55 6.90 -0.39
CA ASP A 60 16.99 7.82 0.29
C ASP A 60 17.81 7.80 1.03
N LYS A 61 17.76 7.59 1.33
CA LYS A 61 18.29 7.63 2.17
C LYS A 61 19.48 7.59 2.20
N ASN A 62 19.77 7.28 2.00
CA ASN A 62 20.75 7.20 2.21
C ASN A 62 21.62 7.59 1.44
N VAL A 63 21.28 7.89 0.89
CA VAL A 63 21.89 8.28 0.22
C VAL A 63 22.78 9.14 0.38
N ARG A 64 23.04 9.28 0.73
CA ARG A 64 23.66 10.02 1.06
C ARG A 64 24.29 10.26 1.16
#